data_ec4c961cb6380e1347a826a631a7ecc7
#
_entry.id   ec4c961cb6380e1347a826a631a7ecc7
#
_cell.length_a   1.000
_cell.length_b   1.000
_cell.length_c   1.000
_cell.angle_alpha   90.00
_cell.angle_beta   90.00
_cell.angle_gamma   90.00
#
_symmetry.space_group_name_H-M   'P 1'
#
loop_
_entity.id
_entity.type
_entity.pdbx_description
1 polymer ?
#
loop_
_entity_poly.entity_id
_entity_poly.type
_entity_poly.pdbx_seq_one_letter_code
_entity_poly.pdbx_strand_id
1 'polypeptide(L)'
;MKKQSILFTAIFLFGLYGSSSFAQGSLIQDVEDKWADMNFCKQHVLDDPQLGYAIYQNDRNRWKATDTFLRNFARETFGPADAQKLETKADLAGAFMTWGKGKKPFKSLPLEDKLAALKWCRGGFIKE
;
A
#
# COMPACT_ATOMS: atom_id res chain seq x y z
N MET A 1 3.34 -11.42 -11.64
CA MET A 1 2.24 -11.19 -12.57
C MET A 1 1.06 -12.08 -12.29
N LYS A 2 1.28 -13.39 -12.27
CA LYS A 2 0.18 -14.32 -12.06
C LYS A 2 -0.47 -14.15 -10.70
N LYS A 3 0.33 -13.95 -9.65
CA LYS A 3 -0.23 -13.74 -8.31
C LYS A 3 -1.04 -12.46 -8.26
N GLN A 4 -0.56 -11.44 -8.91
CA GLN A 4 -1.28 -10.18 -8.99
C GLN A 4 -2.61 -10.35 -9.70
N SER A 5 -2.61 -11.09 -10.82
CA SER A 5 -3.82 -11.33 -11.57
C SER A 5 -4.84 -12.10 -10.75
N ILE A 6 -4.38 -13.11 -10.01
CA ILE A 6 -5.27 -13.91 -9.18
C ILE A 6 -5.90 -13.05 -8.09
N LEU A 7 -5.09 -12.25 -7.41
CA LEU A 7 -5.61 -11.37 -6.36
C LEU A 7 -6.60 -10.37 -6.95
N PHE A 8 -6.24 -9.81 -8.08
CA PHE A 8 -7.06 -8.85 -8.76
C PHE A 8 -8.40 -9.47 -9.19
N THR A 9 -8.33 -10.69 -9.73
CA THR A 9 -9.52 -11.41 -10.14
C THR A 9 -10.45 -11.68 -8.95
N ALA A 10 -9.89 -12.05 -7.81
CA ALA A 10 -10.70 -12.29 -6.62
C ALA A 10 -11.43 -11.03 -6.19
N ILE A 11 -10.76 -9.90 -6.20
CA ILE A 11 -11.37 -8.63 -5.85
C ILE A 11 -12.48 -8.28 -6.86
N PHE A 12 -12.18 -8.48 -8.12
CA PHE A 12 -13.12 -8.20 -9.18
C PHE A 12 -14.37 -9.06 -9.09
N LEU A 13 -14.19 -10.36 -8.84
CA LEU A 13 -15.31 -11.27 -8.67
C LEU A 13 -16.18 -10.89 -7.49
N PHE A 14 -15.54 -10.48 -6.41
CA PHE A 14 -16.26 -10.03 -5.24
C PHE A 14 -17.11 -8.81 -5.58
N GLY A 15 -16.57 -7.88 -6.33
CA GLY A 15 -17.30 -6.71 -6.79
C GLY A 15 -18.46 -7.05 -7.70
N LEU A 16 -18.31 -8.08 -8.53
CA LEU A 16 -19.38 -8.52 -9.41
C LEU A 16 -20.56 -9.12 -8.66
N TYR A 17 -20.26 -9.95 -7.66
CA TYR A 17 -21.29 -10.57 -6.85
C TYR A 17 -21.84 -9.64 -5.80
N GLY A 18 -20.99 -8.76 -5.34
CA GLY A 18 -21.36 -7.87 -4.27
C GLY A 18 -21.90 -6.56 -4.79
N SER A 19 -23.07 -6.61 -5.36
CA SER A 19 -23.71 -5.36 -5.73
C SER A 19 -24.24 -4.62 -4.50
N SER A 20 -24.17 -5.25 -3.32
CA SER A 20 -24.61 -4.61 -2.09
C SER A 20 -23.58 -3.57 -1.65
N SER A 21 -24.06 -2.53 -0.97
CA SER A 21 -23.17 -1.49 -0.44
C SER A 21 -22.23 -2.06 0.62
N PHE A 22 -22.64 -3.12 1.32
CA PHE A 22 -21.80 -3.77 2.31
C PHE A 22 -20.54 -4.37 1.67
N ALA A 23 -20.73 -5.15 0.59
CA ALA A 23 -19.61 -5.76 -0.10
C ALA A 23 -18.67 -4.70 -0.69
N GLN A 24 -19.21 -3.63 -1.24
CA GLN A 24 -18.43 -2.56 -1.79
C GLN A 24 -17.67 -1.81 -0.70
N GLY A 25 -18.29 -1.61 0.46
CA GLY A 25 -17.63 -0.97 1.58
C GLY A 25 -16.43 -1.77 2.07
N SER A 26 -16.56 -3.11 2.10
CA SER A 26 -15.45 -3.98 2.47
C SER A 26 -14.31 -3.90 1.47
N LEU A 27 -14.63 -3.84 0.18
CA LEU A 27 -13.63 -3.70 -0.87
C LEU A 27 -12.91 -2.36 -0.77
N ILE A 28 -13.63 -1.29 -0.51
CA ILE A 28 -13.03 0.02 -0.31
C ILE A 28 -12.04 0.00 0.84
N GLN A 29 -12.41 -0.64 1.95
CA GLN A 29 -11.52 -0.73 3.11
C GLN A 29 -10.27 -1.53 2.79
N ASP A 30 -10.39 -2.62 2.05
CA ASP A 30 -9.25 -3.43 1.65
C ASP A 30 -8.27 -2.62 0.79
N VAL A 31 -8.80 -1.86 -0.15
CA VAL A 31 -7.97 -1.02 -1.02
C VAL A 31 -7.31 0.08 -0.22
N GLU A 32 -8.05 0.72 0.69
CA GLU A 32 -7.49 1.76 1.55
C GLU A 32 -6.35 1.22 2.40
N ASP A 33 -6.55 0.05 3.02
CA ASP A 33 -5.54 -0.55 3.88
C ASP A 33 -4.26 -0.87 3.11
N LYS A 34 -4.41 -1.45 1.93
CA LYS A 34 -3.28 -1.78 1.09
C LYS A 34 -2.52 -0.53 0.66
N TRP A 35 -3.27 0.49 0.29
CA TRP A 35 -2.69 1.75 -0.17
C TRP A 35 -2.00 2.48 0.99
N ALA A 36 -2.60 2.43 2.18
CA ALA A 36 -1.98 3.02 3.38
C ALA A 36 -0.66 2.34 3.71
N ASP A 37 -0.62 1.01 3.65
CA ASP A 37 0.60 0.25 3.89
C ASP A 37 1.68 0.65 2.89
N MET A 38 1.30 0.75 1.63
CA MET A 38 2.23 1.14 0.58
C MET A 38 2.74 2.56 0.79
N ASN A 39 1.87 3.47 1.20
CA ASN A 39 2.26 4.85 1.46
C ASN A 39 3.17 4.96 2.67
N PHE A 40 2.96 4.13 3.69
CA PHE A 40 3.89 4.04 4.81
C PHE A 40 5.27 3.66 4.30
N CYS A 41 5.35 2.67 3.44
CA CYS A 41 6.62 2.23 2.88
C CYS A 41 7.30 3.35 2.10
N LYS A 42 6.55 4.06 1.29
CA LYS A 42 7.11 5.15 0.51
C LYS A 42 7.55 6.32 1.40
N GLN A 43 6.69 6.72 2.32
CA GLN A 43 6.93 7.94 3.09
C GLN A 43 7.99 7.77 4.18
N HIS A 44 8.08 6.58 4.76
CA HIS A 44 8.98 6.35 5.89
C HIS A 44 10.16 5.47 5.55
N VAL A 45 9.91 4.37 4.85
CA VAL A 45 10.97 3.38 4.62
C VAL A 45 11.86 3.77 3.46
N LEU A 46 11.29 4.06 2.30
CA LEU A 46 12.08 4.38 1.11
C LEU A 46 12.80 5.72 1.20
N ASP A 47 12.33 6.60 2.06
CA ASP A 47 12.94 7.91 2.23
C ASP A 47 13.85 7.98 3.46
N ASP A 48 14.02 6.90 4.20
CA ASP A 48 14.84 6.90 5.41
C ASP A 48 16.33 6.95 5.04
N PRO A 49 17.08 7.93 5.56
CA PRO A 49 18.50 8.08 5.19
C PRO A 49 19.36 6.90 5.60
N GLN A 50 19.04 6.22 6.70
CA GLN A 50 19.81 5.07 7.15
C GLN A 50 19.61 3.85 6.26
N LEU A 51 18.51 3.80 5.51
CA LEU A 51 18.19 2.67 4.64
C LEU A 51 18.67 2.87 3.21
N GLY A 52 19.24 4.03 2.89
CA GLY A 52 19.62 4.34 1.52
C GLY A 52 20.49 3.28 0.87
N TYR A 53 21.43 2.70 1.62
CA TYR A 53 22.32 1.68 1.09
C TYR A 53 21.60 0.34 0.80
N ALA A 54 20.47 0.10 1.43
CA ALA A 54 19.74 -1.17 1.32
C ALA A 54 18.57 -1.10 0.36
N ILE A 55 18.24 0.09 -0.13
CA ILE A 55 17.10 0.28 -1.04
C ILE A 55 17.59 0.25 -2.47
N TYR A 56 17.00 -0.64 -3.27
CA TYR A 56 17.38 -0.81 -4.66
C TYR A 56 16.42 -0.05 -5.57
N GLN A 57 16.89 0.25 -6.78
CA GLN A 57 16.02 0.89 -7.77
C GLN A 57 14.79 0.04 -8.05
N ASN A 58 14.94 -1.27 -8.00
CA ASN A 58 13.81 -2.18 -8.20
C ASN A 58 12.73 -2.00 -7.13
N ASP A 59 13.13 -1.70 -5.89
CA ASP A 59 12.15 -1.43 -4.83
C ASP A 59 11.31 -0.22 -5.18
N ARG A 60 11.94 0.83 -5.66
CA ARG A 60 11.24 2.06 -6.03
C ARG A 60 10.34 1.84 -7.24
N ASN A 61 10.81 1.07 -8.20
CA ASN A 61 10.02 0.77 -9.40
C ASN A 61 8.77 -0.02 -9.05
N ARG A 62 8.91 -1.00 -8.19
CA ARG A 62 7.79 -1.83 -7.75
C ARG A 62 6.79 -1.02 -6.94
N TRP A 63 7.28 -0.13 -6.11
CA TRP A 63 6.40 0.75 -5.37
C TRP A 63 5.58 1.61 -6.32
N LYS A 64 6.22 2.22 -7.31
CA LYS A 64 5.52 3.05 -8.29
C LYS A 64 4.47 2.26 -9.06
N ALA A 65 4.82 1.03 -9.43
CA ALA A 65 3.87 0.17 -10.15
C ALA A 65 2.65 -0.14 -9.29
N THR A 66 2.87 -0.40 -8.01
CA THR A 66 1.78 -0.67 -7.08
C THR A 66 0.89 0.56 -6.91
N ASP A 67 1.50 1.72 -6.76
CA ASP A 67 0.76 2.97 -6.62
C ASP A 67 -0.12 3.24 -7.84
N THR A 68 0.46 3.08 -9.02
CA THR A 68 -0.29 3.29 -10.27
C THR A 68 -1.43 2.29 -10.39
N PHE A 69 -1.18 1.04 -10.03
CA PHE A 69 -2.19 0.00 -10.08
C PHE A 69 -3.37 0.33 -9.17
N LEU A 70 -3.07 0.70 -7.93
CA LEU A 70 -4.12 1.01 -6.95
C LEU A 70 -4.93 2.22 -7.37
N ARG A 71 -4.25 3.24 -7.88
CA ARG A 71 -4.93 4.45 -8.34
C ARG A 71 -5.88 4.15 -9.49
N ASN A 72 -5.42 3.41 -10.47
CA ASN A 72 -6.25 3.06 -11.61
C ASN A 72 -7.41 2.16 -11.21
N PHE A 73 -7.12 1.18 -10.36
CA PHE A 73 -8.16 0.28 -9.87
C PHE A 73 -9.26 1.05 -9.13
N ALA A 74 -8.86 1.98 -8.28
CA ALA A 74 -9.82 2.76 -7.51
C ALA A 74 -10.69 3.63 -8.42
N ARG A 75 -10.07 4.26 -9.41
CA ARG A 75 -10.81 5.11 -10.34
C ARG A 75 -11.82 4.33 -11.16
N GLU A 76 -11.42 3.16 -11.62
CA GLU A 76 -12.29 2.33 -12.46
C GLU A 76 -13.37 1.66 -11.65
N THR A 77 -13.09 1.33 -10.40
CA THR A 77 -14.04 0.58 -9.56
C THR A 77 -14.99 1.49 -8.79
N PHE A 78 -14.49 2.60 -8.26
CA PHE A 78 -15.28 3.46 -7.37
C PHE A 78 -15.62 4.82 -7.98
N GLY A 79 -15.02 5.16 -9.11
CA GLY A 79 -15.20 6.45 -9.75
C GLY A 79 -14.15 7.46 -9.30
N PRO A 80 -13.91 8.52 -10.11
CA PRO A 80 -12.83 9.48 -9.85
C PRO A 80 -12.95 10.21 -8.52
N ALA A 81 -14.14 10.62 -8.15
CA ALA A 81 -14.34 11.40 -6.91
C ALA A 81 -14.06 10.56 -5.67
N ASP A 82 -14.60 9.34 -5.63
CA ASP A 82 -14.38 8.45 -4.50
C ASP A 82 -12.95 7.96 -4.45
N ALA A 83 -12.33 7.74 -5.60
CA ALA A 83 -10.92 7.36 -5.68
C ALA A 83 -10.03 8.45 -5.08
N GLN A 84 -10.34 9.71 -5.35
CA GLN A 84 -9.57 10.82 -4.82
C GLN A 84 -9.68 10.89 -3.29
N LYS A 85 -10.87 10.69 -2.76
CA LYS A 85 -11.08 10.67 -1.32
C LYS A 85 -10.31 9.52 -0.67
N LEU A 86 -10.33 8.36 -1.33
CA LEU A 86 -9.63 7.18 -0.85
C LEU A 86 -8.13 7.40 -0.83
N GLU A 87 -7.60 7.99 -1.88
CA GLU A 87 -6.18 8.31 -1.96
C GLU A 87 -5.75 9.22 -0.81
N THR A 88 -6.53 10.26 -0.56
CA THR A 88 -6.24 11.21 0.53
C THR A 88 -6.24 10.51 1.88
N LYS A 89 -7.21 9.65 2.13
CA LYS A 89 -7.27 8.90 3.38
C LYS A 89 -6.08 7.96 3.52
N ALA A 90 -5.70 7.29 2.44
CA ALA A 90 -4.59 6.36 2.46
C ALA A 90 -3.26 7.09 2.69
N ASP A 91 -3.10 8.28 2.12
CA ASP A 91 -1.91 9.10 2.34
C ASP A 91 -1.77 9.46 3.81
N LEU A 92 -2.85 9.92 4.42
CA LEU A 92 -2.83 10.30 5.83
C LEU A 92 -2.59 9.09 6.73
N ALA A 93 -3.26 7.98 6.44
CA ALA A 93 -3.09 6.76 7.22
C ALA A 93 -1.65 6.27 7.15
N GLY A 94 -1.04 6.30 5.97
CA GLY A 94 0.36 5.93 5.82
C GLY A 94 1.31 6.85 6.56
N ALA A 95 1.03 8.15 6.52
CA ALA A 95 1.87 9.13 7.19
C ALA A 95 1.91 8.95 8.71
N PHE A 96 0.77 8.56 9.29
CA PHE A 96 0.66 8.40 10.74
C PHE A 96 0.87 6.97 11.23
N MET A 97 1.10 6.05 10.32
CA MET A 97 1.33 4.65 10.68
C MET A 97 2.64 4.50 11.44
N THR A 98 2.63 3.66 12.48
CA THR A 98 3.82 3.40 13.28
C THR A 98 4.28 1.96 13.07
N TRP A 99 5.52 1.71 13.42
CA TRP A 99 6.11 0.38 13.28
C TRP A 99 6.57 -0.11 14.65
N GLY A 100 6.29 -1.36 14.95
CA GLY A 100 6.73 -1.97 16.19
C GLY A 100 5.85 -1.58 17.36
N LYS A 101 6.30 -1.95 18.56
CA LYS A 101 5.47 -1.84 19.75
C LYS A 101 5.49 -0.47 20.42
N GLY A 102 6.52 0.30 20.20
CA GLY A 102 6.73 1.52 20.94
C GLY A 102 6.02 2.75 20.43
N LYS A 103 5.35 2.66 19.29
CA LYS A 103 4.70 3.80 18.64
C LYS A 103 5.63 5.00 18.47
N LYS A 104 6.91 4.73 18.27
CA LYS A 104 7.92 5.78 18.08
C LYS A 104 7.95 6.20 16.60
N PRO A 105 8.38 7.43 16.31
CA PRO A 105 8.59 7.83 14.93
C PRO A 105 9.54 6.86 14.24
N PHE A 106 9.25 6.53 12.99
CA PHE A 106 10.05 5.53 12.27
C PHE A 106 11.53 5.88 12.25
N LYS A 107 11.86 7.14 12.02
CA LYS A 107 13.25 7.54 11.90
C LYS A 107 14.05 7.41 13.19
N SER A 108 13.39 7.26 14.33
CA SER A 108 14.07 7.07 15.61
C SER A 108 14.28 5.59 15.97
N LEU A 109 13.80 4.68 15.13
CA LEU A 109 13.94 3.25 15.40
C LEU A 109 15.37 2.78 15.15
N PRO A 110 15.80 1.69 15.81
CA PRO A 110 17.08 1.07 15.52
C PRO A 110 17.13 0.56 14.07
N LEU A 111 18.33 0.47 13.52
CA LEU A 111 18.51 0.03 12.15
C LEU A 111 17.88 -1.34 11.88
N GLU A 112 18.00 -2.27 12.82
CA GLU A 112 17.43 -3.60 12.62
C GLU A 112 15.90 -3.56 12.47
N ASP A 113 15.23 -2.66 13.18
CA ASP A 113 13.79 -2.50 13.05
C ASP A 113 13.43 -1.87 11.71
N LYS A 114 14.24 -0.94 11.26
CA LYS A 114 14.05 -0.32 9.94
C LYS A 114 14.25 -1.33 8.82
N LEU A 115 15.24 -2.21 8.95
CA LEU A 115 15.46 -3.27 7.97
C LEU A 115 14.33 -4.29 7.96
N ALA A 116 13.76 -4.59 9.11
CA ALA A 116 12.58 -5.46 9.19
C ALA A 116 11.40 -4.84 8.46
N ALA A 117 11.20 -3.53 8.62
CA ALA A 117 10.14 -2.82 7.92
C ALA A 117 10.36 -2.83 6.41
N LEU A 118 11.59 -2.65 5.97
CA LEU A 118 11.92 -2.73 4.55
C LEU A 118 11.60 -4.10 3.97
N LYS A 119 11.93 -5.15 4.70
CA LYS A 119 11.61 -6.51 4.28
C LYS A 119 10.11 -6.71 4.16
N TRP A 120 9.36 -6.20 5.12
CA TRP A 120 7.90 -6.27 5.08
C TRP A 120 7.34 -5.52 3.87
N CYS A 121 7.87 -4.33 3.60
CA CYS A 121 7.45 -3.55 2.44
C CYS A 121 7.67 -4.30 1.13
N ARG A 122 8.82 -4.96 1.01
CA ARG A 122 9.11 -5.75 -0.19
C ARG A 122 8.09 -6.87 -0.39
N GLY A 123 7.65 -7.48 0.70
CA GLY A 123 6.64 -8.54 0.62
C GLY A 123 5.29 -8.04 0.19
N GLY A 124 4.99 -6.75 0.44
CA GLY A 124 3.71 -6.16 0.09
C GLY A 124 3.66 -5.55 -1.30
N PHE A 125 4.80 -5.43 -1.98
CA PHE A 125 4.84 -4.86 -3.31
C PHE A 125 4.40 -5.89 -4.35
N ILE A 126 3.86 -5.39 -5.46
CA ILE A 126 3.48 -6.25 -6.57
C ILE A 126 4.74 -6.81 -7.20
N LYS A 127 4.76 -8.12 -7.39
CA LYS A 127 5.91 -8.79 -8.00
C LYS A 127 5.70 -8.95 -9.49
N GLU A 128 6.76 -8.71 -10.21
CA GLU A 128 6.77 -8.89 -11.66
C GLU A 128 6.82 -10.36 -12.02
#